data_aa5830fb695500018487c0a7cc2219e6
#
_entry.id   aa5830fb695500018487c0a7cc2219e6
#
_cell.length_a   1.000
_cell.length_b   1.000
_cell.length_c   1.000
_cell.angle_alpha   90.00
_cell.angle_beta   90.00
_cell.angle_gamma   90.00
#
_symmetry.space_group_name_H-M   'P 1'
#
loop_
_entity.id
_entity.type
_entity.pdbx_description
1 polymer ?
#
loop_
_entity_poly.entity_id
_entity_poly.type
_entity_poly.pdbx_seq_one_letter_code
_entity_poly.pdbx_strand_id
1 'polypeptide(L)'
;AKGGVGLIMVENASVDSPLGSNGTTQIRIDHDNYMPRFFKLCETLHAHGACVGVQLNHAGASAQSKRKNMQPVSASDIPSKAGGEIPRPLKVEEIYEIVKKYGEAAARAQACGFDCVEIHAGHSYLLSQFMSPTTNKRTDEFGGCPENRARFTKLVVEEVRKQVGPMFPI
;
A
#
# COMPACT_ATOMS: atom_id res chain seq x y z
N ALA A 1 -6.68 15.37 16.71
CA ALA A 1 -8.05 15.88 16.65
C ALA A 1 -8.33 16.95 17.72
N LYS A 2 -8.21 16.63 19.02
CA LYS A 2 -8.48 17.61 20.12
C LYS A 2 -7.73 18.94 20.00
N GLY A 3 -6.56 18.96 19.36
CA GLY A 3 -5.76 20.18 19.12
C GLY A 3 -6.17 20.98 17.88
N GLY A 4 -7.27 20.63 17.18
CA GLY A 4 -7.79 21.37 16.03
C GLY A 4 -7.21 20.95 14.68
N VAL A 5 -6.58 19.79 14.58
CA VAL A 5 -6.12 19.23 13.29
C VAL A 5 -7.34 18.82 12.46
N GLY A 6 -7.43 19.32 11.22
CA GLY A 6 -8.58 19.08 10.33
C GLY A 6 -8.55 17.73 9.63
N LEU A 7 -7.38 17.20 9.28
CA LEU A 7 -7.21 15.89 8.65
C LEU A 7 -6.04 15.15 9.32
N ILE A 8 -6.26 13.90 9.66
CA ILE A 8 -5.25 13.00 10.22
C ILE A 8 -5.07 11.82 9.28
N MET A 9 -3.84 11.65 8.77
CA MET A 9 -3.48 10.51 7.94
C MET A 9 -2.81 9.42 8.79
N VAL A 10 -3.44 8.26 8.87
CA VAL A 10 -2.90 7.09 9.57
C VAL A 10 -1.90 6.39 8.68
N GLU A 11 -0.62 6.49 9.01
CA GLU A 11 0.45 5.80 8.29
C GLU A 11 0.67 4.40 8.86
N ASN A 12 1.39 3.56 8.20
CA ASN A 12 1.15 3.13 6.84
C ASN A 12 0.59 1.71 6.96
N ALA A 13 -0.61 1.50 6.48
CA ALA A 13 -1.32 0.23 6.64
C ALA A 13 -0.91 -0.74 5.53
N SER A 14 -0.43 -1.94 5.91
CA SER A 14 -0.08 -3.00 4.95
C SER A 14 -1.34 -3.57 4.30
N VAL A 15 -1.35 -3.62 2.97
CA VAL A 15 -2.42 -4.24 2.16
C VAL A 15 -2.18 -5.73 1.91
N ASP A 16 -0.98 -6.22 2.25
CA ASP A 16 -0.55 -7.61 2.02
C ASP A 16 0.44 -8.06 3.10
N SER A 17 -0.02 -8.61 4.17
CA SER A 17 0.85 -9.13 5.22
C SER A 17 0.84 -10.67 5.22
N PRO A 18 2.00 -11.30 5.37
CA PRO A 18 3.30 -10.76 5.76
C PRO A 18 4.18 -10.22 4.62
N LEU A 19 3.89 -10.53 3.36
CA LEU A 19 4.78 -10.28 2.22
C LEU A 19 5.08 -8.79 2.01
N GLY A 20 4.07 -7.94 2.17
CA GLY A 20 4.16 -6.48 1.98
C GLY A 20 4.40 -5.68 3.25
N SER A 21 4.67 -6.32 4.39
CA SER A 21 4.87 -5.61 5.66
C SER A 21 6.32 -5.19 5.87
N ASN A 22 6.55 -3.93 6.26
CA ASN A 22 7.87 -3.40 6.62
C ASN A 22 8.24 -3.60 8.10
N GLY A 23 7.41 -4.30 8.88
CA GLY A 23 7.67 -4.62 10.28
C GLY A 23 6.61 -5.51 10.91
N THR A 24 6.93 -6.05 12.09
CA THR A 24 6.03 -6.95 12.83
C THR A 24 4.88 -6.21 13.53
N THR A 25 5.05 -4.91 13.75
CA THR A 25 4.10 -4.03 14.44
C THR A 25 3.36 -3.09 13.50
N GLN A 26 3.61 -3.22 12.19
CA GLN A 26 2.93 -2.41 11.20
C GLN A 26 1.41 -2.64 11.25
N ILE A 27 0.65 -1.55 11.13
CA ILE A 27 -0.81 -1.59 10.99
C ILE A 27 -1.16 -2.40 9.73
N ARG A 28 -2.23 -3.19 9.82
CA ARG A 28 -2.70 -4.07 8.74
C ARG A 28 -4.14 -3.74 8.38
N ILE A 29 -4.43 -3.73 7.08
CA ILE A 29 -5.78 -3.55 6.51
C ILE A 29 -6.09 -4.63 5.46
N ASP A 30 -5.28 -5.66 5.42
CA ASP A 30 -5.34 -6.77 4.47
C ASP A 30 -6.41 -7.83 4.82
N HIS A 31 -7.06 -7.71 5.97
CA HIS A 31 -8.08 -8.65 6.42
C HIS A 31 -9.17 -7.98 7.26
N ASP A 32 -10.41 -8.49 7.18
CA ASP A 32 -11.59 -7.93 7.86
C ASP A 32 -11.49 -7.96 9.39
N ASN A 33 -10.69 -8.86 9.97
CA ASN A 33 -10.45 -8.94 11.41
C ASN A 33 -9.89 -7.64 12.02
N TYR A 34 -9.32 -6.74 11.20
CA TYR A 34 -8.77 -5.46 11.67
C TYR A 34 -9.80 -4.32 11.66
N MET A 35 -10.92 -4.49 10.95
CA MET A 35 -11.95 -3.47 10.77
C MET A 35 -12.52 -2.92 12.09
N PRO A 36 -12.84 -3.72 13.12
CA PRO A 36 -13.42 -3.19 14.35
C PRO A 36 -12.57 -2.13 15.05
N ARG A 37 -11.23 -2.26 14.98
CA ARG A 37 -10.32 -1.28 15.57
C ARG A 37 -10.21 -0.01 14.74
N PHE A 38 -10.25 -0.12 13.41
CA PHE A 38 -10.29 1.03 12.52
C PHE A 38 -11.60 1.80 12.65
N PHE A 39 -12.73 1.10 12.75
CA PHE A 39 -14.02 1.73 13.01
C PHE A 39 -13.99 2.55 14.31
N LYS A 40 -13.47 1.98 15.40
CA LYS A 40 -13.33 2.69 16.67
C LYS A 40 -12.39 3.89 16.58
N LEU A 41 -11.32 3.79 15.78
CA LEU A 41 -10.39 4.90 15.54
C LEU A 41 -11.09 6.04 14.80
N CYS A 42 -11.80 5.76 13.70
CA CYS A 42 -12.53 6.77 12.93
C CYS A 42 -13.59 7.46 13.79
N GLU A 43 -14.42 6.69 14.50
CA GLU A 43 -15.42 7.21 15.43
C GLU A 43 -14.80 8.16 16.46
N THR A 44 -13.66 7.77 17.05
CA THR A 44 -12.96 8.58 18.05
C THR A 44 -12.44 9.90 17.48
N LEU A 45 -11.88 9.87 16.26
CA LEU A 45 -11.32 11.07 15.62
C LEU A 45 -12.43 12.01 15.14
N HIS A 46 -13.50 11.46 14.55
CA HIS A 46 -14.67 12.21 14.12
C HIS A 46 -15.38 12.90 15.29
N ALA A 47 -15.46 12.27 16.46
CA ALA A 47 -16.02 12.88 17.67
C ALA A 47 -15.28 14.16 18.12
N HIS A 48 -14.07 14.39 17.61
CA HIS A 48 -13.28 15.62 17.81
C HIS A 48 -13.22 16.52 16.59
N GLY A 49 -14.03 16.28 15.57
CA GLY A 49 -14.19 17.14 14.40
C GLY A 49 -13.10 17.01 13.34
N ALA A 50 -12.19 16.02 13.43
CA ALA A 50 -11.18 15.76 12.40
C ALA A 50 -11.67 14.77 11.36
N CYS A 51 -11.36 14.99 10.08
CA CYS A 51 -11.36 13.96 9.06
C CYS A 51 -10.19 12.99 9.27
N VAL A 52 -10.34 11.74 8.83
CA VAL A 52 -9.31 10.73 8.97
C VAL A 52 -9.12 9.96 7.68
N GLY A 53 -7.88 9.85 7.22
CA GLY A 53 -7.47 9.02 6.10
C GLY A 53 -6.55 7.89 6.53
N VAL A 54 -6.39 6.89 5.68
CA VAL A 54 -5.39 5.83 5.87
C VAL A 54 -4.50 5.70 4.66
N GLN A 55 -3.18 5.60 4.92
CA GLN A 55 -2.18 5.38 3.89
C GLN A 55 -2.02 3.88 3.63
N LEU A 56 -2.32 3.44 2.41
CA LEU A 56 -2.21 2.05 1.95
C LEU A 56 -0.80 1.79 1.41
N ASN A 57 -0.15 0.73 1.89
CA ASN A 57 1.24 0.44 1.56
C ASN A 57 1.51 -1.05 1.30
N HIS A 58 2.49 -1.30 0.45
CA HIS A 58 3.17 -2.58 0.30
C HIS A 58 4.68 -2.32 0.27
N ALA A 59 5.42 -2.87 1.22
CA ALA A 59 6.82 -2.53 1.43
C ALA A 59 7.77 -3.00 0.30
N GLY A 60 7.37 -4.00 -0.49
CA GLY A 60 8.22 -4.50 -1.57
C GLY A 60 9.55 -5.02 -1.07
N ALA A 61 10.66 -4.63 -1.71
CA ALA A 61 12.02 -4.97 -1.31
C ALA A 61 12.41 -4.51 0.11
N SER A 62 11.64 -3.57 0.69
CA SER A 62 11.85 -3.08 2.06
C SER A 62 11.09 -3.91 3.11
N ALA A 63 10.41 -4.98 2.70
CA ALA A 63 9.70 -5.86 3.63
C ALA A 63 10.69 -6.58 4.56
N GLN A 64 10.33 -6.68 5.84
CA GLN A 64 11.13 -7.40 6.84
C GLN A 64 10.83 -8.91 6.80
N SER A 65 11.14 -9.55 5.69
CA SER A 65 10.75 -10.92 5.37
C SER A 65 11.58 -11.98 6.09
N LYS A 66 12.84 -11.73 6.46
CA LYS A 66 13.69 -12.67 7.21
C LYS A 66 13.05 -13.17 8.48
N ARG A 67 12.33 -12.30 9.19
CA ARG A 67 11.62 -12.68 10.42
C ARG A 67 10.45 -13.63 10.19
N LYS A 68 10.08 -13.87 8.92
CA LYS A 68 8.89 -14.62 8.52
C LYS A 68 9.18 -15.75 7.53
N ASN A 69 10.48 -16.08 7.32
CA ASN A 69 10.93 -17.06 6.32
C ASN A 69 10.37 -16.82 4.90
N MET A 70 10.20 -15.56 4.52
CA MET A 70 9.71 -15.21 3.19
C MET A 70 10.70 -14.28 2.51
N GLN A 71 10.98 -14.53 1.23
CA GLN A 71 11.78 -13.61 0.42
C GLN A 71 10.94 -12.38 0.07
N PRO A 72 11.47 -11.14 0.22
CA PRO A 72 10.76 -9.95 -0.23
C PRO A 72 10.53 -9.97 -1.73
N VAL A 73 9.58 -9.18 -2.20
CA VAL A 73 9.25 -9.08 -3.62
C VAL A 73 9.44 -7.65 -4.12
N SER A 74 9.74 -7.48 -5.41
CA SER A 74 9.93 -6.15 -6.01
C SER A 74 9.73 -6.19 -7.53
N ALA A 75 10.02 -5.08 -8.20
CA ALA A 75 10.09 -5.01 -9.66
C ALA A 75 11.20 -5.90 -10.21
N SER A 76 12.37 -5.92 -9.55
CA SER A 76 13.56 -6.66 -9.93
C SER A 76 14.30 -7.15 -8.67
N ASP A 77 15.36 -7.92 -8.84
CA ASP A 77 16.21 -8.50 -7.78
C ASP A 77 17.20 -7.50 -7.16
N ILE A 78 16.83 -6.22 -7.13
CA ILE A 78 17.65 -5.14 -6.57
C ILE A 78 17.25 -4.89 -5.12
N PRO A 79 18.16 -5.11 -4.15
CA PRO A 79 17.83 -4.98 -2.73
C PRO A 79 17.53 -3.53 -2.37
N SER A 80 16.61 -3.36 -1.42
CA SER A 80 16.38 -2.05 -0.79
C SER A 80 17.57 -1.66 0.08
N LYS A 81 17.93 -0.39 0.05
CA LYS A 81 18.97 0.16 0.96
C LYS A 81 18.58 0.00 2.44
N ALA A 82 17.28 -0.01 2.73
CA ALA A 82 16.76 -0.18 4.09
C ALA A 82 16.67 -1.65 4.53
N GLY A 83 16.41 -2.59 3.62
CA GLY A 83 16.18 -4.00 3.95
C GLY A 83 17.39 -4.91 3.78
N GLY A 84 18.26 -4.63 2.82
CA GLY A 84 19.48 -5.40 2.53
C GLY A 84 19.26 -6.81 1.97
N GLU A 85 18.03 -7.28 1.85
CA GLU A 85 17.70 -8.58 1.26
C GLU A 85 17.49 -8.47 -0.24
N ILE A 86 17.94 -9.50 -0.99
CA ILE A 86 17.66 -9.58 -2.43
C ILE A 86 16.18 -9.98 -2.61
N PRO A 87 15.36 -9.10 -3.20
CA PRO A 87 13.96 -9.44 -3.44
C PRO A 87 13.84 -10.37 -4.65
N ARG A 88 12.75 -11.11 -4.69
CA ARG A 88 12.31 -11.84 -5.89
C ARG A 88 11.51 -10.90 -6.80
N PRO A 89 11.78 -10.85 -8.11
CA PRO A 89 10.92 -10.14 -9.05
C PRO A 89 9.49 -10.72 -9.02
N LEU A 90 8.48 -9.84 -8.99
CA LEU A 90 7.08 -10.25 -9.09
C LEU A 90 6.78 -10.79 -10.49
N LYS A 91 5.99 -11.86 -10.56
CA LYS A 91 5.35 -12.29 -11.81
C LYS A 91 4.22 -11.32 -12.16
N VAL A 92 3.81 -11.30 -13.44
CA VAL A 92 2.74 -10.41 -13.91
C VAL A 92 1.43 -10.70 -13.18
N GLU A 93 1.10 -11.96 -12.97
CA GLU A 93 -0.12 -12.39 -12.27
C GLU A 93 -0.13 -11.89 -10.81
N GLU A 94 1.03 -11.95 -10.13
CA GLU A 94 1.18 -11.46 -8.75
C GLU A 94 0.99 -9.94 -8.65
N ILE A 95 1.38 -9.19 -9.70
CA ILE A 95 1.15 -7.74 -9.77
C ILE A 95 -0.36 -7.46 -9.76
N TYR A 96 -1.13 -8.17 -10.58
CA TYR A 96 -2.59 -8.03 -10.62
C TYR A 96 -3.26 -8.46 -9.31
N GLU A 97 -2.74 -9.48 -8.63
CA GLU A 97 -3.23 -9.86 -7.29
C GLU A 97 -2.99 -8.74 -6.27
N ILE A 98 -1.82 -8.10 -6.30
CA ILE A 98 -1.53 -6.97 -5.40
C ILE A 98 -2.42 -5.76 -5.74
N VAL A 99 -2.68 -5.47 -7.02
CA VAL A 99 -3.65 -4.44 -7.44
C VAL A 99 -5.00 -4.68 -6.77
N LYS A 100 -5.51 -5.91 -6.81
CA LYS A 100 -6.77 -6.30 -6.17
C LYS A 100 -6.73 -6.09 -4.66
N LYS A 101 -5.62 -6.46 -3.99
CA LYS A 101 -5.45 -6.27 -2.54
C LYS A 101 -5.51 -4.78 -2.13
N TYR A 102 -4.97 -3.87 -2.94
CA TYR A 102 -5.13 -2.42 -2.72
C TYR A 102 -6.59 -1.98 -2.80
N GLY A 103 -7.33 -2.46 -3.80
CA GLY A 103 -8.77 -2.18 -3.93
C GLY A 103 -9.58 -2.69 -2.74
N GLU A 104 -9.35 -3.94 -2.33
CA GLU A 104 -10.00 -4.54 -1.17
C GLU A 104 -9.67 -3.79 0.15
N ALA A 105 -8.41 -3.37 0.31
CA ALA A 105 -7.98 -2.57 1.45
C ALA A 105 -8.68 -1.20 1.50
N ALA A 106 -8.82 -0.54 0.34
CA ALA A 106 -9.54 0.73 0.23
C ALA A 106 -11.05 0.57 0.54
N ALA A 107 -11.68 -0.51 0.08
CA ALA A 107 -13.06 -0.82 0.41
C ALA A 107 -13.25 -1.04 1.92
N ARG A 108 -12.32 -1.76 2.58
CA ARG A 108 -12.32 -1.90 4.05
C ARG A 108 -12.17 -0.54 4.74
N ALA A 109 -11.26 0.31 4.26
CA ALA A 109 -11.07 1.65 4.81
C ALA A 109 -12.38 2.46 4.75
N GLN A 110 -13.03 2.50 3.60
CA GLN A 110 -14.31 3.19 3.42
C GLN A 110 -15.39 2.60 4.35
N ALA A 111 -15.49 1.28 4.43
CA ALA A 111 -16.45 0.61 5.31
C ALA A 111 -16.18 0.87 6.81
N CYS A 112 -14.94 1.14 7.19
CA CYS A 112 -14.56 1.52 8.56
C CYS A 112 -14.82 3.00 8.91
N GLY A 113 -15.25 3.80 7.94
CA GLY A 113 -15.54 5.22 8.15
C GLY A 113 -14.35 6.16 7.94
N PHE A 114 -13.27 5.73 7.27
CA PHE A 114 -12.25 6.66 6.80
C PHE A 114 -12.84 7.60 5.75
N ASP A 115 -12.41 8.86 5.77
CA ASP A 115 -12.87 9.89 4.83
C ASP A 115 -12.09 9.87 3.51
N CYS A 116 -10.90 9.29 3.50
CA CYS A 116 -10.07 9.15 2.30
C CYS A 116 -9.05 8.02 2.45
N VAL A 117 -8.43 7.63 1.34
CA VAL A 117 -7.23 6.79 1.34
C VAL A 117 -6.10 7.50 0.62
N GLU A 118 -4.87 7.24 1.05
CA GLU A 118 -3.65 7.64 0.37
C GLU A 118 -2.93 6.39 -0.16
N ILE A 119 -2.58 6.38 -1.44
CA ILE A 119 -1.80 5.31 -2.05
C ILE A 119 -0.31 5.66 -1.90
N HIS A 120 0.41 4.88 -1.10
CA HIS A 120 1.82 5.14 -0.86
C HIS A 120 2.69 4.73 -2.05
N ALA A 121 3.03 5.70 -2.90
CA ALA A 121 3.86 5.51 -4.09
C ALA A 121 5.26 6.15 -3.97
N GLY A 122 5.73 6.37 -2.74
CA GLY A 122 7.02 6.99 -2.40
C GLY A 122 7.94 6.10 -1.57
N HIS A 123 8.99 6.71 -1.00
CA HIS A 123 9.91 6.19 0.02
C HIS A 123 10.54 4.83 -0.30
N SER A 124 10.75 4.54 -1.59
CA SER A 124 11.31 3.25 -2.06
C SER A 124 10.50 2.02 -1.65
N TYR A 125 9.18 2.16 -1.44
CA TYR A 125 8.26 1.06 -1.31
C TYR A 125 7.81 0.51 -2.67
N LEU A 126 6.99 -0.53 -2.72
CA LEU A 126 6.75 -1.34 -3.92
C LEU A 126 6.40 -0.51 -5.16
N LEU A 127 5.41 0.39 -5.08
CA LEU A 127 4.99 1.19 -6.23
C LEU A 127 6.12 2.11 -6.72
N SER A 128 6.84 2.74 -5.79
CA SER A 128 8.04 3.53 -6.11
C SER A 128 9.15 2.69 -6.74
N GLN A 129 9.33 1.44 -6.30
CA GLN A 129 10.32 0.52 -6.88
C GLN A 129 10.00 0.18 -8.34
N PHE A 130 8.71 0.11 -8.71
CA PHE A 130 8.30 -0.08 -10.11
C PHE A 130 8.51 1.18 -10.95
N MET A 131 8.23 2.36 -10.43
CA MET A 131 8.38 3.63 -11.15
C MET A 131 9.83 4.01 -11.42
N SER A 132 10.75 3.63 -10.54
CA SER A 132 12.15 4.03 -10.63
C SER A 132 12.95 3.17 -11.61
N PRO A 133 13.66 3.76 -12.59
CA PRO A 133 14.54 3.02 -13.49
C PRO A 133 15.78 2.44 -12.79
N THR A 134 16.08 2.88 -11.55
CA THR A 134 17.20 2.34 -10.77
C THR A 134 16.85 0.98 -10.17
N THR A 135 15.60 0.75 -9.80
CA THR A 135 15.11 -0.48 -9.15
C THR A 135 14.27 -1.37 -10.06
N ASN A 136 13.76 -0.83 -11.18
CA ASN A 136 12.98 -1.57 -12.15
C ASN A 136 13.81 -1.85 -13.41
N LYS A 137 14.25 -3.10 -13.57
CA LYS A 137 15.00 -3.58 -14.75
C LYS A 137 14.15 -4.54 -15.60
N ARG A 138 12.84 -4.52 -15.44
CA ARG A 138 11.91 -5.35 -16.22
C ARG A 138 11.91 -4.94 -17.68
N THR A 139 11.64 -5.94 -18.55
CA THR A 139 11.53 -5.77 -20.00
C THR A 139 10.12 -6.07 -20.52
N ASP A 140 9.18 -6.39 -19.60
CA ASP A 140 7.78 -6.62 -19.89
C ASP A 140 6.96 -5.31 -19.83
N GLU A 141 5.63 -5.43 -19.85
CA GLU A 141 4.69 -4.29 -19.82
C GLU A 141 4.74 -3.45 -18.53
N PHE A 142 5.50 -3.85 -17.52
CA PHE A 142 5.71 -3.12 -16.26
C PHE A 142 7.11 -2.51 -16.15
N GLY A 143 7.93 -2.54 -17.23
CA GLY A 143 9.29 -2.04 -17.23
C GLY A 143 9.68 -1.29 -18.50
N GLY A 144 10.94 -0.87 -18.58
CA GLY A 144 11.45 -0.13 -19.73
C GLY A 144 11.06 1.35 -19.72
N CYS A 145 10.09 1.76 -20.54
CA CYS A 145 9.68 3.17 -20.67
C CYS A 145 8.93 3.70 -19.44
N PRO A 146 8.85 5.03 -19.25
CA PRO A 146 8.16 5.62 -18.10
C PRO A 146 6.70 5.19 -17.96
N GLU A 147 5.99 5.05 -19.08
CA GLU A 147 4.59 4.65 -19.15
C GLU A 147 4.39 3.24 -18.56
N ASN A 148 5.24 2.32 -18.94
CA ASN A 148 5.21 0.95 -18.43
C ASN A 148 5.58 0.89 -16.94
N ARG A 149 6.59 1.65 -16.51
CA ARG A 149 6.98 1.71 -15.10
C ARG A 149 5.88 2.32 -14.22
N ALA A 150 5.07 3.24 -14.75
CA ALA A 150 3.93 3.83 -14.05
C ALA A 150 2.68 2.95 -14.07
N ARG A 151 2.62 1.93 -14.93
CA ARG A 151 1.44 1.09 -15.17
C ARG A 151 0.92 0.46 -13.88
N PHE A 152 1.78 -0.09 -13.04
CA PHE A 152 1.34 -0.72 -11.80
C PHE A 152 0.63 0.27 -10.88
N THR A 153 1.21 1.45 -10.65
CA THR A 153 0.59 2.51 -9.85
C THR A 153 -0.75 2.95 -10.44
N LYS A 154 -0.82 3.11 -11.77
CA LYS A 154 -2.07 3.44 -12.46
C LYS A 154 -3.15 2.39 -12.21
N LEU A 155 -2.84 1.10 -12.39
CA LEU A 155 -3.78 0.00 -12.14
C LEU A 155 -4.28 -0.02 -10.69
N VAL A 156 -3.40 0.27 -9.72
CA VAL A 156 -3.79 0.39 -8.31
C VAL A 156 -4.80 1.52 -8.11
N VAL A 157 -4.54 2.70 -8.67
CA VAL A 157 -5.48 3.84 -8.57
C VAL A 157 -6.82 3.52 -9.21
N GLU A 158 -6.80 2.89 -10.39
CA GLU A 158 -8.02 2.49 -11.13
C GLU A 158 -8.83 1.46 -10.32
N GLU A 159 -8.19 0.44 -9.77
CA GLU A 159 -8.88 -0.58 -8.96
C GLU A 159 -9.41 0.01 -7.65
N VAL A 160 -8.64 0.84 -6.96
CA VAL A 160 -9.11 1.55 -5.76
C VAL A 160 -10.33 2.40 -6.10
N ARG A 161 -10.28 3.21 -7.17
CA ARG A 161 -11.42 4.04 -7.62
C ARG A 161 -12.67 3.20 -7.94
N LYS A 162 -12.48 2.06 -8.58
CA LYS A 162 -13.56 1.11 -8.89
C LYS A 162 -14.23 0.58 -7.61
N GLN A 163 -13.46 0.28 -6.58
CA GLN A 163 -13.96 -0.29 -5.32
C GLN A 163 -14.68 0.74 -4.44
N VAL A 164 -14.16 1.97 -4.36
CA VAL A 164 -14.68 3.00 -3.45
C VAL A 164 -15.66 3.98 -4.12
N GLY A 165 -15.84 3.89 -5.43
CA GLY A 165 -16.75 4.76 -6.18
C GLY A 165 -16.19 6.16 -6.44
N PRO A 166 -16.91 7.01 -7.21
CA PRO A 166 -16.38 8.26 -7.74
C PRO A 166 -16.18 9.37 -6.69
N MET A 167 -16.90 9.32 -5.58
CA MET A 167 -16.95 10.41 -4.60
C MET A 167 -15.98 10.25 -3.43
N PHE A 168 -15.41 9.07 -3.24
CA PHE A 168 -14.47 8.84 -2.14
C PHE A 168 -13.08 9.40 -2.51
N PRO A 169 -12.46 10.28 -1.72
CA PRO A 169 -11.14 10.86 -2.02
C PRO A 169 -10.01 9.83 -2.00
N ILE A 170 -9.15 9.92 -3.04
CA ILE A 170 -7.91 9.12 -3.17
C ILE A 170 -6.74 10.09 -3.34
#